data_52779cd098c5ae2016e42bd9c02f1200
#
_entry.id   52779cd098c5ae2016e42bd9c02f1200
#
_cell.length_a   1.000
_cell.length_b   1.000
_cell.length_c   1.000
_cell.angle_alpha   90.00
_cell.angle_beta   90.00
_cell.angle_gamma   90.00
#
_symmetry.space_group_name_H-M   'P 1'
#
loop_
_entity.id
_entity.type
_entity.pdbx_description
1 polymer ?
#
loop_
_entity_poly.entity_id
_entity_poly.type
_entity_poly.pdbx_seq_one_letter_code
_entity_poly.pdbx_strand_id
1 'polypeptide(L)'
;LARLGVDHIDLYYQHRVDPETPIEETVGAMADLVKAGKVRHLGLSEASAETIARAHKVHPITAVQSEYSLWTRDPEDGVLETCARHGIGFVAYSPLGRGFLTGAIKSPDDFAPDDYRRMSPRFMGENFAKNLTLVEKVREIAARKGISPSELALAWLLAQADFVVPLFGTKRRTYLEQNANAVNVTLSSDELAAIEAAFP
;
A
#
# COMPACT_ATOMS: atom_id res chain seq x y z
N LEU A 1 15.10 7.74 -19.13
CA LEU A 1 14.59 9.08 -19.51
C LEU A 1 14.03 9.06 -20.93
N ALA A 2 14.77 8.58 -21.93
CA ALA A 2 14.33 8.57 -23.34
C ALA A 2 12.97 7.85 -23.54
N ARG A 3 12.74 6.70 -22.90
CA ARG A 3 11.46 5.97 -22.99
C ARG A 3 10.27 6.70 -22.37
N LEU A 4 10.52 7.56 -21.39
CA LEU A 4 9.48 8.35 -20.71
C LEU A 4 9.26 9.71 -21.38
N GLY A 5 10.18 10.13 -22.26
CA GLY A 5 10.14 11.44 -22.91
C GLY A 5 10.35 12.60 -21.94
N VAL A 6 11.12 12.38 -20.87
CA VAL A 6 11.41 13.38 -19.82
C VAL A 6 12.90 13.60 -19.66
N ASP A 7 13.29 14.73 -19.11
CA ASP A 7 14.68 15.11 -18.83
C ASP A 7 15.14 14.62 -17.44
N HIS A 8 14.22 14.36 -16.52
CA HIS A 8 14.49 13.82 -15.17
C HIS A 8 13.32 12.97 -14.69
N ILE A 9 13.55 12.19 -13.63
CA ILE A 9 12.54 11.42 -12.89
C ILE A 9 12.39 12.07 -11.52
N ASP A 10 11.15 12.37 -11.10
CA ASP A 10 10.90 12.99 -9.80
C ASP A 10 11.17 12.03 -8.64
N LEU A 11 10.71 10.78 -8.74
CA LEU A 11 10.89 9.76 -7.71
C LEU A 11 11.25 8.42 -8.34
N TYR A 12 12.47 7.93 -8.05
CA TYR A 12 13.01 6.71 -8.61
C TYR A 12 13.13 5.63 -7.54
N TYR A 13 12.48 4.49 -7.78
CA TYR A 13 12.42 3.39 -6.82
C TYR A 13 13.35 2.23 -7.18
N GLN A 14 14.02 1.66 -6.15
CA GLN A 14 14.41 0.26 -6.21
C GLN A 14 13.16 -0.60 -5.96
N HIS A 15 12.74 -1.38 -7.00
CA HIS A 15 11.48 -2.14 -6.95
C HIS A 15 11.50 -3.29 -5.94
N ARG A 16 12.65 -3.96 -5.79
CA ARG A 16 12.93 -4.98 -4.74
C ARG A 16 14.38 -4.87 -4.31
N VAL A 17 14.62 -5.12 -3.03
CA VAL A 17 15.98 -5.23 -2.49
C VAL A 17 16.63 -6.49 -3.06
N ASP A 18 17.84 -6.34 -3.59
CA ASP A 18 18.66 -7.47 -4.03
C ASP A 18 19.38 -8.06 -2.81
N PRO A 19 19.16 -9.34 -2.48
CA PRO A 19 19.81 -9.96 -1.33
C PRO A 19 21.32 -10.16 -1.50
N GLU A 20 21.83 -10.14 -2.75
CA GLU A 20 23.25 -10.36 -3.06
C GLU A 20 24.02 -9.04 -3.13
N THR A 21 23.34 -7.89 -3.23
CA THR A 21 23.97 -6.57 -3.32
C THR A 21 23.69 -5.76 -2.05
N PRO A 22 24.72 -5.31 -1.30
CA PRO A 22 24.50 -4.43 -0.16
C PRO A 22 23.67 -3.21 -0.54
N ILE A 23 22.68 -2.87 0.30
CA ILE A 23 21.77 -1.75 0.01
C ILE A 23 22.53 -0.42 -0.14
N GLU A 24 23.65 -0.29 0.54
CA GLU A 24 24.53 0.88 0.48
C GLU A 24 25.12 1.09 -0.92
N GLU A 25 25.47 0.01 -1.62
CA GLU A 25 26.00 0.08 -2.99
C GLU A 25 24.90 0.48 -3.97
N THR A 26 23.71 -0.14 -3.86
CA THR A 26 22.56 0.20 -4.69
C THR A 26 22.17 1.66 -4.53
N VAL A 27 22.03 2.12 -3.28
CA VAL A 27 21.62 3.50 -3.01
C VAL A 27 22.73 4.48 -3.37
N GLY A 28 24.01 4.10 -3.24
CA GLY A 28 25.16 4.88 -3.73
C GLY A 28 25.09 5.14 -5.22
N ALA A 29 24.84 4.09 -6.02
CA ALA A 29 24.65 4.21 -7.46
C ALA A 29 23.43 5.06 -7.84
N MET A 30 22.32 4.92 -7.11
CA MET A 30 21.14 5.76 -7.32
C MET A 30 21.40 7.24 -6.96
N ALA A 31 22.18 7.50 -5.91
CA ALA A 31 22.59 8.84 -5.52
C ALA A 31 23.43 9.53 -6.59
N ASP A 32 24.25 8.79 -7.34
CA ASP A 32 25.00 9.36 -8.46
C ASP A 32 24.06 9.83 -9.60
N LEU A 33 22.90 9.18 -9.78
CA LEU A 33 21.87 9.67 -10.72
C LEU A 33 21.22 10.97 -10.22
N VAL A 34 21.09 11.14 -8.89
CA VAL A 34 20.61 12.40 -8.30
C VAL A 34 21.64 13.51 -8.53
N LYS A 35 22.92 13.27 -8.24
CA LYS A 35 24.02 14.23 -8.53
C LYS A 35 24.09 14.62 -10.01
N ALA A 36 23.79 13.67 -10.92
CA ALA A 36 23.75 13.92 -12.35
C ALA A 36 22.49 14.67 -12.82
N GLY A 37 21.57 15.03 -11.92
CA GLY A 37 20.32 15.72 -12.23
C GLY A 37 19.29 14.88 -13.00
N LYS A 38 19.51 13.57 -13.09
CA LYS A 38 18.61 12.63 -13.80
C LYS A 38 17.42 12.17 -12.95
N VAL A 39 17.60 12.21 -11.63
CA VAL A 39 16.62 11.81 -10.62
C VAL A 39 16.56 12.90 -9.54
N ARG A 40 15.39 13.20 -9.02
CA ARG A 40 15.24 14.18 -7.92
C ARG A 40 15.25 13.49 -6.56
N HIS A 41 14.48 12.41 -6.43
CA HIS A 41 14.25 11.73 -5.14
C HIS A 41 14.35 10.22 -5.30
N LEU A 42 14.76 9.54 -4.22
CA LEU A 42 14.90 8.09 -4.18
C LEU A 42 13.82 7.45 -3.32
N GLY A 43 13.38 6.26 -3.73
CA GLY A 43 12.44 5.42 -2.98
C GLY A 43 12.89 3.96 -2.92
N LEU A 44 12.36 3.24 -1.95
CA LEU A 44 12.51 1.79 -1.80
C LEU A 44 11.15 1.11 -1.82
N SER A 45 11.09 -0.14 -2.23
CA SER A 45 9.88 -0.95 -2.17
C SER A 45 10.14 -2.28 -1.47
N GLU A 46 9.23 -2.67 -0.56
CA GLU A 46 9.27 -3.91 0.21
C GLU A 46 10.58 -4.11 1.00
N ALA A 47 11.13 -3.00 1.52
CA ALA A 47 12.34 -3.02 2.33
C ALA A 47 11.99 -3.11 3.82
N SER A 48 12.80 -3.87 4.58
CA SER A 48 12.67 -3.95 6.04
C SER A 48 13.07 -2.63 6.70
N ALA A 49 12.62 -2.40 7.93
CA ALA A 49 12.97 -1.24 8.74
C ALA A 49 14.49 -1.03 8.85
N GLU A 50 15.25 -2.12 9.06
CA GLU A 50 16.73 -2.07 9.10
C GLU A 50 17.31 -1.63 7.76
N THR A 51 16.84 -2.21 6.64
CA THR A 51 17.31 -1.87 5.30
C THR A 51 17.02 -0.41 4.95
N ILE A 52 15.82 0.08 5.30
CA ILE A 52 15.45 1.49 5.12
C ILE A 52 16.40 2.41 5.89
N ALA A 53 16.66 2.11 7.15
CA ALA A 53 17.55 2.93 7.98
C ALA A 53 19.00 2.94 7.45
N ARG A 54 19.51 1.82 6.95
CA ARG A 54 20.82 1.71 6.31
C ARG A 54 20.89 2.52 5.01
N ALA A 55 19.89 2.35 4.15
CA ALA A 55 19.76 3.08 2.89
C ALA A 55 19.73 4.61 3.12
N HIS A 56 18.93 5.04 4.09
CA HIS A 56 18.74 6.47 4.40
C HIS A 56 20.03 7.15 4.90
N LYS A 57 20.96 6.40 5.52
CA LYS A 57 22.28 6.91 5.93
C LYS A 57 23.20 7.20 4.73
N VAL A 58 23.01 6.50 3.60
CA VAL A 58 23.82 6.70 2.38
C VAL A 58 23.31 7.91 1.61
N HIS A 59 22.00 7.98 1.40
CA HIS A 59 21.31 9.09 0.74
C HIS A 59 19.87 9.15 1.26
N PRO A 60 19.31 10.36 1.47
CA PRO A 60 17.93 10.50 1.92
C PRO A 60 16.95 9.70 1.04
N ILE A 61 16.20 8.81 1.65
CA ILE A 61 15.08 8.11 1.04
C ILE A 61 13.83 8.97 1.27
N THR A 62 13.12 9.28 0.21
CA THR A 62 11.92 10.15 0.25
C THR A 62 10.65 9.37 0.48
N ALA A 63 10.56 8.15 -0.09
CA ALA A 63 9.37 7.33 0.06
C ALA A 63 9.71 5.84 0.13
N VAL A 64 8.89 5.09 0.87
CA VAL A 64 8.87 3.62 0.89
C VAL A 64 7.51 3.16 0.37
N GLN A 65 7.50 2.18 -0.52
CA GLN A 65 6.27 1.58 -1.03
C GLN A 65 6.19 0.11 -0.58
N SER A 66 5.14 -0.25 0.18
CA SER A 66 4.88 -1.62 0.61
C SER A 66 3.39 -1.95 0.59
N GLU A 67 3.04 -3.25 0.53
CA GLU A 67 1.64 -3.67 0.63
C GLU A 67 1.12 -3.31 2.03
N TYR A 68 0.04 -2.53 2.09
CA TYR A 68 -0.59 -2.18 3.35
C TYR A 68 -2.10 -1.98 3.16
N SER A 69 -2.87 -2.61 4.01
CA SER A 69 -4.33 -2.59 3.97
C SER A 69 -4.89 -3.12 5.28
N LEU A 70 -6.20 -3.08 5.46
CA LEU A 70 -6.90 -3.77 6.55
C LEU A 70 -6.52 -5.28 6.64
N TRP A 71 -6.10 -5.86 5.53
CA TRP A 71 -5.77 -7.28 5.41
C TRP A 71 -4.28 -7.60 5.56
N THR A 72 -3.40 -6.68 5.19
CA THR A 72 -1.94 -6.83 5.24
C THR A 72 -1.37 -5.77 6.16
N ARG A 73 -0.93 -6.15 7.34
CA ARG A 73 -0.51 -5.25 8.43
C ARG A 73 1.00 -5.29 8.70
N ASP A 74 1.76 -6.07 7.92
CA ASP A 74 3.21 -6.24 8.08
C ASP A 74 4.01 -4.93 8.26
N PRO A 75 3.69 -3.80 7.58
CA PRO A 75 4.43 -2.55 7.78
C PRO A 75 4.36 -1.95 9.19
N GLU A 76 3.39 -2.38 10.01
CA GLU A 76 3.27 -1.94 11.41
C GLU A 76 4.39 -2.50 12.29
N ASP A 77 5.02 -3.60 11.86
CA ASP A 77 6.20 -4.16 12.51
C ASP A 77 7.48 -3.37 12.13
N GLY A 78 7.54 -2.13 12.64
CA GLY A 78 8.71 -1.26 12.61
C GLY A 78 8.94 -0.46 11.32
N VAL A 79 8.30 -0.79 10.18
CA VAL A 79 8.49 -0.05 8.92
C VAL A 79 7.85 1.33 9.01
N LEU A 80 6.60 1.44 9.46
CA LEU A 80 5.92 2.73 9.63
C LEU A 80 6.63 3.61 10.66
N GLU A 81 7.07 3.03 11.80
CA GLU A 81 7.84 3.75 12.80
C GLU A 81 9.15 4.31 12.22
N THR A 82 9.85 3.51 11.40
CA THR A 82 11.09 3.94 10.75
C THR A 82 10.82 5.06 9.75
N CYS A 83 9.76 4.98 8.97
CA CYS A 83 9.34 6.05 8.07
C CYS A 83 9.05 7.34 8.83
N ALA A 84 8.27 7.27 9.91
CA ALA A 84 7.96 8.42 10.77
C ALA A 84 9.23 9.07 11.34
N ARG A 85 10.15 8.25 11.87
CA ARG A 85 11.41 8.71 12.48
C ARG A 85 12.31 9.46 11.51
N HIS A 86 12.29 9.07 10.24
CA HIS A 86 13.16 9.65 9.21
C HIS A 86 12.45 10.66 8.29
N GLY A 87 11.17 10.95 8.51
CA GLY A 87 10.39 11.85 7.65
C GLY A 87 10.17 11.29 6.24
N ILE A 88 10.05 9.98 6.11
CA ILE A 88 9.85 9.24 4.86
C ILE A 88 8.36 9.05 4.61
N GLY A 89 7.88 9.40 3.41
CA GLY A 89 6.50 9.09 2.99
C GLY A 89 6.31 7.59 2.80
N PHE A 90 5.12 7.09 3.15
CA PHE A 90 4.77 5.68 2.96
C PHE A 90 3.67 5.53 1.92
N VAL A 91 3.94 4.77 0.84
CA VAL A 91 2.99 4.50 -0.24
C VAL A 91 2.42 3.10 -0.08
N ALA A 92 1.16 3.02 0.33
CA ALA A 92 0.44 1.77 0.57
C ALA A 92 -0.12 1.22 -0.74
N TYR A 93 0.52 0.22 -1.35
CA TYR A 93 -0.05 -0.41 -2.53
C TYR A 93 -1.01 -1.56 -2.16
N SER A 94 -1.85 -1.98 -3.10
CA SER A 94 -2.94 -2.95 -2.90
C SER A 94 -3.86 -2.62 -1.71
N PRO A 95 -4.24 -1.36 -1.49
CA PRO A 95 -5.01 -0.93 -0.30
C PRO A 95 -6.39 -1.58 -0.20
N LEU A 96 -6.91 -2.10 -1.32
CA LEU A 96 -8.20 -2.80 -1.39
C LEU A 96 -8.05 -4.34 -1.39
N GLY A 97 -6.90 -4.88 -0.96
CA GLY A 97 -6.66 -6.32 -0.91
C GLY A 97 -6.86 -7.00 -2.27
N ARG A 98 -6.35 -6.36 -3.34
CA ARG A 98 -6.52 -6.84 -4.73
C ARG A 98 -7.99 -6.98 -5.15
N GLY A 99 -8.83 -6.10 -4.63
CA GLY A 99 -10.26 -6.04 -4.89
C GLY A 99 -11.13 -6.81 -3.90
N PHE A 100 -10.56 -7.61 -3.00
CA PHE A 100 -11.33 -8.40 -2.04
C PHE A 100 -12.09 -7.53 -1.03
N LEU A 101 -11.43 -6.48 -0.50
CA LEU A 101 -12.03 -5.55 0.47
C LEU A 101 -13.16 -4.68 -0.11
N THR A 102 -13.38 -4.72 -1.43
CA THR A 102 -14.52 -4.03 -2.05
C THR A 102 -15.85 -4.73 -1.78
N GLY A 103 -15.82 -6.02 -1.38
CA GLY A 103 -16.99 -6.86 -1.21
C GLY A 103 -17.64 -7.33 -2.52
N ALA A 104 -17.01 -7.09 -3.67
CA ALA A 104 -17.52 -7.55 -4.97
C ALA A 104 -17.22 -9.03 -5.24
N ILE A 105 -16.16 -9.58 -4.62
CA ILE A 105 -15.75 -10.98 -4.78
C ILE A 105 -16.41 -11.80 -3.68
N LYS A 106 -17.24 -12.77 -4.07
CA LYS A 106 -18.03 -13.60 -3.15
C LYS A 106 -17.70 -15.09 -3.26
N SER A 107 -17.08 -15.48 -4.38
CA SER A 107 -16.72 -16.87 -4.69
C SER A 107 -15.42 -16.91 -5.48
N PRO A 108 -14.61 -17.98 -5.37
CA PRO A 108 -13.48 -18.19 -6.27
C PRO A 108 -13.86 -18.21 -7.76
N ASP A 109 -15.13 -18.49 -8.07
CA ASP A 109 -15.64 -18.51 -9.44
C ASP A 109 -15.86 -17.11 -10.04
N ASP A 110 -15.80 -16.06 -9.20
CA ASP A 110 -15.81 -14.66 -9.65
C ASP A 110 -14.50 -14.26 -10.36
N PHE A 111 -13.46 -15.06 -10.23
CA PHE A 111 -12.18 -14.84 -10.90
C PHE A 111 -12.17 -15.50 -12.30
N ALA A 112 -11.62 -14.79 -13.29
CA ALA A 112 -11.36 -15.38 -14.61
C ALA A 112 -10.44 -16.61 -14.49
N PRO A 113 -10.52 -17.58 -15.41
CA PRO A 113 -9.74 -18.82 -15.33
C PRO A 113 -8.22 -18.61 -15.27
N ASP A 114 -7.71 -17.53 -15.87
CA ASP A 114 -6.31 -17.12 -15.93
C ASP A 114 -5.92 -16.09 -14.85
N ASP A 115 -6.82 -15.77 -13.92
CA ASP A 115 -6.57 -14.82 -12.86
C ASP A 115 -5.61 -15.41 -11.81
N TYR A 116 -4.47 -14.77 -11.60
CA TYR A 116 -3.43 -15.22 -10.66
C TYR A 116 -3.94 -15.36 -9.21
N ARG A 117 -5.01 -14.66 -8.84
CA ARG A 117 -5.64 -14.75 -7.51
C ARG A 117 -6.16 -16.15 -7.22
N ARG A 118 -6.53 -16.92 -8.27
CA ARG A 118 -6.94 -18.32 -8.12
C ARG A 118 -5.85 -19.24 -7.56
N MET A 119 -4.57 -18.86 -7.71
CA MET A 119 -3.41 -19.58 -7.19
C MET A 119 -2.86 -18.99 -5.88
N SER A 120 -3.39 -17.87 -5.43
CA SER A 120 -2.93 -17.23 -4.20
C SER A 120 -3.61 -17.85 -2.99
N PRO A 121 -2.86 -18.30 -1.96
CA PRO A 121 -3.41 -18.93 -0.76
C PRO A 121 -4.50 -18.12 -0.05
N ARG A 122 -4.46 -16.79 -0.14
CA ARG A 122 -5.45 -15.88 0.44
C ARG A 122 -6.86 -16.08 -0.13
N PHE A 123 -6.96 -16.56 -1.39
CA PHE A 123 -8.21 -16.72 -2.13
C PHE A 123 -8.63 -18.17 -2.31
N MET A 124 -8.03 -19.10 -1.57
CA MET A 124 -8.26 -20.53 -1.74
C MET A 124 -8.85 -21.19 -0.49
N GLY A 125 -9.72 -22.16 -0.71
CA GLY A 125 -10.23 -23.08 0.32
C GLY A 125 -10.77 -22.37 1.57
N GLU A 126 -10.36 -22.84 2.73
CA GLU A 126 -10.78 -22.29 4.02
C GLU A 126 -10.33 -20.83 4.24
N ASN A 127 -9.18 -20.43 3.66
CA ASN A 127 -8.72 -19.05 3.77
C ASN A 127 -9.67 -18.08 3.09
N PHE A 128 -10.25 -18.47 1.93
CA PHE A 128 -11.24 -17.65 1.25
C PHE A 128 -12.46 -17.41 2.16
N ALA A 129 -13.00 -18.47 2.77
CA ALA A 129 -14.16 -18.37 3.65
C ALA A 129 -13.88 -17.51 4.88
N LYS A 130 -12.71 -17.69 5.53
CA LYS A 130 -12.29 -16.87 6.67
C LYS A 130 -12.15 -15.39 6.28
N ASN A 131 -11.49 -15.12 5.16
CA ASN A 131 -11.30 -13.77 4.68
C ASN A 131 -12.62 -13.10 4.27
N LEU A 132 -13.59 -13.88 3.74
CA LEU A 132 -14.91 -13.35 3.40
C LEU A 132 -15.65 -12.81 4.65
N THR A 133 -15.49 -13.44 5.82
CA THR A 133 -16.09 -12.95 7.06
C THR A 133 -15.53 -11.59 7.47
N LEU A 134 -14.25 -11.33 7.20
CA LEU A 134 -13.63 -10.01 7.44
C LEU A 134 -14.21 -8.96 6.49
N VAL A 135 -14.40 -9.31 5.21
CA VAL A 135 -15.01 -8.41 4.23
C VAL A 135 -16.45 -8.04 4.62
N GLU A 136 -17.24 -8.99 5.15
CA GLU A 136 -18.59 -8.69 5.64
C GLU A 136 -18.56 -7.69 6.80
N LYS A 137 -17.57 -7.75 7.70
CA LYS A 137 -17.39 -6.73 8.74
C LYS A 137 -17.10 -5.34 8.18
N VAL A 138 -16.23 -5.26 7.17
CA VAL A 138 -15.98 -3.99 6.46
C VAL A 138 -17.29 -3.44 5.86
N ARG A 139 -18.08 -4.30 5.21
CA ARG A 139 -19.37 -3.92 4.62
C ARG A 139 -20.38 -3.42 5.66
N GLU A 140 -20.48 -4.10 6.80
CA GLU A 140 -21.36 -3.70 7.91
C GLU A 140 -20.99 -2.31 8.45
N ILE A 141 -19.69 -2.05 8.66
CA ILE A 141 -19.21 -0.76 9.18
C ILE A 141 -19.44 0.34 8.12
N ALA A 142 -19.09 0.08 6.87
CA ALA A 142 -19.27 1.01 5.77
C ALA A 142 -20.75 1.38 5.56
N ALA A 143 -21.64 0.38 5.62
CA ALA A 143 -23.08 0.59 5.49
C ALA A 143 -23.65 1.49 6.60
N ARG A 144 -23.23 1.29 7.86
CA ARG A 144 -23.65 2.17 8.97
C ARG A 144 -23.23 3.62 8.79
N LYS A 145 -22.09 3.84 8.12
CA LYS A 145 -21.57 5.17 7.81
C LYS A 145 -22.14 5.76 6.51
N GLY A 146 -22.83 4.96 5.72
CA GLY A 146 -23.37 5.38 4.41
C GLY A 146 -22.31 5.56 3.31
N ILE A 147 -21.20 4.82 3.41
CA ILE A 147 -20.10 4.82 2.43
C ILE A 147 -19.88 3.42 1.86
N SER A 148 -19.07 3.33 0.81
CA SER A 148 -18.68 2.03 0.26
C SER A 148 -17.58 1.37 1.09
N PRO A 149 -17.43 0.02 1.01
CA PRO A 149 -16.31 -0.70 1.62
C PRO A 149 -14.95 -0.21 1.14
N SER A 150 -14.83 0.19 -0.12
CA SER A 150 -13.59 0.75 -0.70
C SER A 150 -13.23 2.08 -0.05
N GLU A 151 -14.19 2.98 0.12
CA GLU A 151 -13.97 4.27 0.81
C GLU A 151 -13.56 4.04 2.26
N LEU A 152 -14.19 3.08 2.96
CA LEU A 152 -13.83 2.73 4.34
C LEU A 152 -12.38 2.23 4.43
N ALA A 153 -11.97 1.30 3.56
CA ALA A 153 -10.63 0.74 3.56
C ALA A 153 -9.55 1.79 3.25
N LEU A 154 -9.84 2.70 2.32
CA LEU A 154 -8.92 3.79 1.98
C LEU A 154 -8.87 4.87 3.07
N ALA A 155 -10.02 5.25 3.66
CA ALA A 155 -10.08 6.20 4.75
C ALA A 155 -9.37 5.67 6.00
N TRP A 156 -9.45 4.36 6.26
CA TRP A 156 -8.70 3.73 7.34
C TRP A 156 -7.19 3.89 7.14
N LEU A 157 -6.66 3.67 5.93
CA LEU A 157 -5.25 3.89 5.63
C LEU A 157 -4.82 5.35 5.83
N LEU A 158 -5.64 6.30 5.37
CA LEU A 158 -5.39 7.73 5.56
C LEU A 158 -5.39 8.13 7.03
N ALA A 159 -6.13 7.41 7.88
CA ALA A 159 -6.19 7.66 9.32
C ALA A 159 -4.99 7.08 10.09
N GLN A 160 -4.14 6.26 9.48
CA GLN A 160 -3.00 5.66 10.18
C GLN A 160 -1.90 6.69 10.48
N ALA A 161 -1.55 7.54 9.51
CA ALA A 161 -0.61 8.64 9.71
C ALA A 161 -0.66 9.61 8.51
N ASP A 162 -0.28 10.86 8.74
CA ASP A 162 -0.29 11.92 7.72
C ASP A 162 0.68 11.66 6.55
N PHE A 163 1.66 10.77 6.74
CA PHE A 163 2.63 10.40 5.71
C PHE A 163 2.23 9.15 4.92
N VAL A 164 1.08 8.53 5.19
CA VAL A 164 0.57 7.35 4.48
C VAL A 164 -0.28 7.78 3.28
N VAL A 165 0.10 7.31 2.08
CA VAL A 165 -0.58 7.61 0.81
C VAL A 165 -1.05 6.30 0.18
N PRO A 166 -2.37 6.02 0.13
CA PRO A 166 -2.89 4.84 -0.54
C PRO A 166 -2.70 4.90 -2.06
N LEU A 167 -2.17 3.82 -2.64
CA LEU A 167 -2.01 3.66 -4.08
C LEU A 167 -3.01 2.60 -4.58
N PHE A 168 -4.14 3.04 -5.10
CA PHE A 168 -5.16 2.15 -5.67
C PHE A 168 -5.16 2.18 -7.19
N GLY A 169 -5.49 1.03 -7.81
CA GLY A 169 -5.63 0.90 -9.26
C GLY A 169 -7.09 0.66 -9.67
N THR A 170 -7.51 1.27 -10.77
CA THR A 170 -8.83 1.03 -11.37
C THR A 170 -8.82 1.27 -12.87
N LYS A 171 -9.73 0.58 -13.59
CA LYS A 171 -10.00 0.80 -15.02
C LYS A 171 -11.31 1.55 -15.26
N ARG A 172 -12.07 1.89 -14.20
CA ARG A 172 -13.40 2.51 -14.29
C ARG A 172 -13.39 3.88 -13.62
N ARG A 173 -13.88 4.90 -14.35
CA ARG A 173 -13.99 6.28 -13.83
C ARG A 173 -14.81 6.33 -12.54
N THR A 174 -15.95 5.64 -12.48
CA THR A 174 -16.79 5.60 -11.27
C THR A 174 -16.07 5.11 -10.04
N TYR A 175 -15.20 4.10 -10.19
CA TYR A 175 -14.39 3.60 -9.08
C TYR A 175 -13.24 4.55 -8.74
N LEU A 176 -12.68 5.25 -9.73
CA LEU A 176 -11.68 6.29 -9.47
C LEU A 176 -12.26 7.41 -8.60
N GLU A 177 -13.41 7.93 -9.00
CA GLU A 177 -14.11 9.01 -8.29
C GLU A 177 -14.50 8.57 -6.87
N GLN A 178 -15.06 7.36 -6.72
CA GLN A 178 -15.42 6.78 -5.43
C GLN A 178 -14.19 6.59 -4.53
N ASN A 179 -13.11 5.99 -5.05
CA ASN A 179 -11.90 5.77 -4.27
C ASN A 179 -11.23 7.11 -3.87
N ALA A 180 -11.22 8.10 -4.77
CA ALA A 180 -10.69 9.42 -4.46
C ALA A 180 -11.51 10.15 -3.39
N ASN A 181 -12.81 9.90 -3.31
CA ASN A 181 -13.68 10.50 -2.28
C ASN A 181 -13.33 10.03 -0.85
N ALA A 182 -12.55 8.97 -0.69
CA ALA A 182 -12.10 8.51 0.63
C ALA A 182 -11.36 9.61 1.44
N VAL A 183 -10.75 10.60 0.78
CA VAL A 183 -10.11 11.74 1.46
C VAL A 183 -11.09 12.61 2.24
N ASN A 184 -12.38 12.55 1.91
CA ASN A 184 -13.46 13.29 2.57
C ASN A 184 -14.11 12.49 3.71
N VAL A 185 -13.70 11.24 3.91
CA VAL A 185 -14.24 10.35 4.95
C VAL A 185 -13.41 10.46 6.21
N THR A 186 -13.99 11.02 7.26
CA THR A 186 -13.37 11.04 8.60
C THR A 186 -13.89 9.87 9.42
N LEU A 187 -12.98 9.08 9.99
CA LEU A 187 -13.31 8.00 10.91
C LEU A 187 -13.16 8.48 12.37
N SER A 188 -14.17 8.23 13.18
CA SER A 188 -14.09 8.49 14.61
C SER A 188 -13.23 7.45 15.34
N SER A 189 -12.81 7.74 16.56
CA SER A 189 -12.06 6.79 17.39
C SER A 189 -12.83 5.49 17.63
N ASP A 190 -14.16 5.56 17.80
CA ASP A 190 -15.00 4.37 17.99
C ASP A 190 -15.09 3.54 16.71
N GLU A 191 -15.16 4.19 15.53
CA GLU A 191 -15.16 3.49 14.23
C GLU A 191 -13.80 2.82 13.98
N LEU A 192 -12.69 3.50 14.27
CA LEU A 192 -11.36 2.91 14.19
C LEU A 192 -11.21 1.71 15.11
N ALA A 193 -11.64 1.82 16.37
CA ALA A 193 -11.62 0.72 17.32
C ALA A 193 -12.49 -0.47 16.87
N ALA A 194 -13.65 -0.21 16.26
CA ALA A 194 -14.52 -1.26 15.73
C ALA A 194 -13.87 -1.97 14.50
N ILE A 195 -13.13 -1.22 13.68
CA ILE A 195 -12.36 -1.80 12.57
C ILE A 195 -11.22 -2.66 13.10
N GLU A 196 -10.43 -2.16 14.06
CA GLU A 196 -9.34 -2.92 14.68
C GLU A 196 -9.83 -4.23 15.31
N ALA A 197 -10.96 -4.20 16.03
CA ALA A 197 -11.57 -5.40 16.61
C ALA A 197 -12.03 -6.45 15.57
N ALA A 198 -12.28 -6.02 14.34
CA ALA A 198 -12.67 -6.91 13.24
C ALA A 198 -11.46 -7.55 12.53
N PHE A 199 -10.27 -6.98 12.69
CA PHE A 199 -9.02 -7.40 12.04
C PHE A 199 -7.90 -7.54 13.07
N PRO A 200 -7.99 -8.55 13.98
CA PRO A 200 -7.01 -8.78 15.04
C PRO A 200 -5.67 -9.27 14.49
#